data_bb3ed1bc12fc4568f747f2a85c8cef91
#
_entry.id   bb3ed1bc12fc4568f747f2a85c8cef91
#
_cell.length_a   1.000
_cell.length_b   1.000
_cell.length_c   1.000
_cell.angle_alpha   90.00
_cell.angle_beta   90.00
_cell.angle_gamma   90.00
#
_symmetry.space_group_name_H-M   'P 1'
#
loop_
_entity.id
_entity.type
_entity.pdbx_description
1 polymer ?
#
loop_
_entity_poly.entity_id
_entity_poly.type
_entity_poly.pdbx_seq_one_letter_code
_entity_poly.pdbx_strand_id
1 'polypeptide(L)'
;MRARLIVAVVSTALTVTSASATEIISDDAGGKMKDYTIHFQQVRDSGEPVVISGTCVSACTMVLGLVPVDRICATPNAVLGFHAAWMFDNSGKRVVSASGTQDLMQTYPAPVRAWIARRGGLTSKMMYLRGRDLAAIVAPCNSLRAASVSRAKRPSGVRQVADTKNTPRASFDAR
;
A
#
# COMPACT_ATOMS: atom_id res chain seq x y z
N MET A 1 31.96 19.31 59.26
CA MET A 1 30.69 19.21 58.48
C MET A 1 31.02 19.16 57.02
N ARG A 2 30.83 18.03 56.32
CA ARG A 2 31.15 17.89 54.89
C ARG A 2 29.81 17.91 54.13
N ALA A 3 29.55 18.97 53.36
CA ALA A 3 28.40 19.11 52.51
C ALA A 3 28.58 18.24 51.25
N ARG A 4 27.67 17.27 51.02
CA ARG A 4 27.62 16.47 49.78
C ARG A 4 26.72 17.20 48.77
N LEU A 5 27.31 17.70 47.67
CA LEU A 5 26.56 18.17 46.53
C LEU A 5 26.01 16.95 45.78
N ILE A 6 24.69 16.86 45.68
CA ILE A 6 23.99 15.90 44.80
C ILE A 6 23.74 16.61 43.49
N VAL A 7 24.46 16.17 42.44
CA VAL A 7 24.22 16.64 41.04
C VAL A 7 23.12 15.78 40.48
N ALA A 8 21.93 16.34 40.28
CA ALA A 8 20.83 15.70 39.59
C ALA A 8 21.04 15.82 38.06
N VAL A 9 21.28 14.70 37.39
CA VAL A 9 21.36 14.63 35.90
C VAL A 9 19.94 14.51 35.37
N VAL A 10 19.44 15.58 34.78
CA VAL A 10 18.16 15.61 34.08
C VAL A 10 18.39 15.08 32.63
N SER A 11 18.00 13.81 32.39
CA SER A 11 18.01 13.22 31.05
C SER A 11 16.80 13.70 30.28
N THR A 12 16.98 14.62 29.36
CA THR A 12 15.99 15.04 28.38
C THR A 12 15.91 14.00 27.27
N ALA A 13 14.83 13.19 27.24
CA ALA A 13 14.53 12.29 26.14
C ALA A 13 14.07 13.12 24.92
N LEU A 14 14.90 13.20 23.88
CA LEU A 14 14.47 13.73 22.57
C LEU A 14 13.52 12.72 21.90
N THR A 15 12.24 13.06 21.84
CA THR A 15 11.27 12.33 20.99
C THR A 15 11.49 12.73 19.55
N VAL A 16 12.10 11.85 18.74
CA VAL A 16 12.21 12.00 17.30
C VAL A 16 10.84 11.68 16.70
N THR A 17 10.08 12.71 16.34
CA THR A 17 8.89 12.55 15.49
C THR A 17 9.35 12.26 14.08
N SER A 18 9.24 10.99 13.64
CA SER A 18 9.46 10.61 12.23
C SER A 18 8.39 11.31 11.38
N ALA A 19 8.77 12.31 10.59
CA ALA A 19 7.92 12.83 9.54
C ALA A 19 7.71 11.69 8.51
N SER A 20 6.47 11.22 8.35
CA SER A 20 6.14 10.25 7.31
C SER A 20 6.19 10.99 5.97
N ALA A 21 7.15 10.63 5.12
CA ALA A 21 7.18 11.10 3.74
C ALA A 21 5.95 10.53 2.99
N THR A 22 5.60 11.13 1.86
CA THR A 22 4.51 10.66 0.99
C THR A 22 5.10 10.43 -0.38
N GLU A 23 4.95 9.22 -0.91
CA GLU A 23 5.33 8.92 -2.29
C GLU A 23 4.30 9.53 -3.24
N ILE A 24 4.74 10.39 -4.15
CA ILE A 24 3.85 11.07 -5.11
C ILE A 24 4.22 10.64 -6.52
N ILE A 25 3.30 9.95 -7.19
CA ILE A 25 3.41 9.54 -8.59
C ILE A 25 2.61 10.53 -9.45
N SER A 26 3.31 11.39 -10.21
CA SER A 26 2.66 12.42 -11.03
C SER A 26 2.82 12.22 -12.53
N ASP A 27 3.96 11.66 -12.98
CA ASP A 27 4.24 11.38 -14.39
C ASP A 27 5.33 10.31 -14.49
N ASP A 28 4.91 9.06 -14.58
CA ASP A 28 5.80 7.90 -14.58
C ASP A 28 5.49 6.98 -15.76
N ALA A 29 6.41 6.91 -16.71
CA ALA A 29 6.31 6.11 -17.93
C ALA A 29 6.65 4.62 -17.71
N GLY A 30 7.01 4.22 -16.49
CA GLY A 30 7.45 2.87 -16.18
C GLY A 30 8.89 2.58 -16.60
N GLY A 31 9.26 1.31 -16.50
CA GLY A 31 10.63 0.88 -16.75
C GLY A 31 10.84 -0.61 -16.54
N LYS A 32 11.99 -1.01 -15.99
CA LYS A 32 12.28 -2.40 -15.68
C LYS A 32 11.48 -2.85 -14.46
N MET A 33 10.72 -3.93 -14.58
CA MET A 33 9.90 -4.47 -13.49
C MET A 33 10.70 -4.71 -12.21
N LYS A 34 11.95 -5.18 -12.33
CA LYS A 34 12.83 -5.42 -11.16
C LYS A 34 13.06 -4.15 -10.34
N ASP A 35 13.31 -3.01 -11.01
CA ASP A 35 13.60 -1.75 -10.34
C ASP A 35 12.36 -1.25 -9.59
N TYR A 36 11.18 -1.37 -10.22
CA TYR A 36 9.89 -1.03 -9.60
C TYR A 36 9.52 -1.97 -8.44
N THR A 37 9.87 -3.27 -8.56
CA THR A 37 9.68 -4.20 -7.45
C THR A 37 10.47 -3.76 -6.22
N ILE A 38 11.75 -3.44 -6.38
CA ILE A 38 12.62 -2.99 -5.29
C ILE A 38 12.09 -1.67 -4.70
N HIS A 39 11.79 -0.69 -5.54
CA HIS A 39 11.30 0.62 -5.11
C HIS A 39 10.00 0.51 -4.30
N PHE A 40 8.97 -0.17 -4.83
CA PHE A 40 7.69 -0.27 -4.13
C PHE A 40 7.72 -1.21 -2.92
N GLN A 41 8.65 -2.15 -2.85
CA GLN A 41 8.92 -2.87 -1.61
C GLN A 41 9.47 -1.93 -0.53
N GLN A 42 10.38 -1.03 -0.87
CA GLN A 42 10.89 -0.02 0.07
C GLN A 42 9.77 0.92 0.55
N VAL A 43 8.92 1.41 -0.37
CA VAL A 43 7.73 2.22 -0.02
C VAL A 43 6.76 1.45 0.87
N ARG A 44 6.56 0.15 0.61
CA ARG A 44 5.74 -0.71 1.47
C ARG A 44 6.33 -0.82 2.89
N ASP A 45 7.63 -1.06 2.97
CA ASP A 45 8.32 -1.34 4.22
C ASP A 45 8.53 -0.06 5.07
N SER A 46 8.64 1.12 4.43
CA SER A 46 8.68 2.41 5.12
C SER A 46 7.35 2.81 5.76
N GLY A 47 6.24 2.23 5.32
CA GLY A 47 4.91 2.61 5.79
C GLY A 47 4.34 3.87 5.14
N GLU A 48 5.02 4.46 4.17
CA GLU A 48 4.62 5.70 3.50
C GLU A 48 3.32 5.55 2.71
N PRO A 49 2.43 6.57 2.74
CA PRO A 49 1.28 6.62 1.84
C PRO A 49 1.72 6.97 0.42
N VAL A 50 0.95 6.48 -0.56
CA VAL A 50 1.17 6.75 -1.99
C VAL A 50 0.02 7.57 -2.54
N VAL A 51 0.35 8.65 -3.25
CA VAL A 51 -0.60 9.50 -3.98
C VAL A 51 -0.34 9.36 -5.47
N ILE A 52 -1.29 8.82 -6.22
CA ILE A 52 -1.25 8.82 -7.68
C ILE A 52 -1.97 10.09 -8.15
N SER A 53 -1.22 11.08 -8.61
CA SER A 53 -1.75 12.40 -8.97
C SER A 53 -1.81 12.66 -10.48
N GLY A 54 -1.19 11.81 -11.28
CA GLY A 54 -1.11 11.93 -12.75
C GLY A 54 -0.93 10.58 -13.42
N THR A 55 -0.06 10.52 -14.40
CA THR A 55 0.21 9.33 -15.21
C THR A 55 1.10 8.34 -14.47
N CYS A 56 0.68 7.07 -14.42
CA CYS A 56 1.47 5.94 -13.93
C CYS A 56 1.25 4.76 -14.89
N VAL A 57 2.21 4.46 -15.76
CA VAL A 57 2.03 3.45 -16.78
C VAL A 57 3.09 2.35 -16.71
N SER A 58 2.81 1.19 -17.34
CA SER A 58 3.75 0.07 -17.41
C SER A 58 4.15 -0.45 -16.01
N ALA A 59 5.44 -0.61 -15.74
CA ALA A 59 5.93 -1.12 -14.45
C ALA A 59 5.52 -0.25 -13.24
N CYS A 60 5.25 1.04 -13.43
CA CYS A 60 4.72 1.91 -12.39
C CYS A 60 3.42 1.35 -11.77
N THR A 61 2.55 0.73 -12.58
CA THR A 61 1.28 0.18 -12.10
C THR A 61 1.43 -0.97 -11.10
N MET A 62 2.64 -1.54 -10.96
CA MET A 62 2.95 -2.56 -9.95
C MET A 62 2.76 -2.04 -8.52
N VAL A 63 2.73 -0.72 -8.32
CA VAL A 63 2.38 -0.09 -7.03
C VAL A 63 1.09 -0.67 -6.45
N LEU A 64 0.09 -0.96 -7.29
CA LEU A 64 -1.21 -1.48 -6.87
C LEU A 64 -1.17 -2.87 -6.21
N GLY A 65 -0.11 -3.62 -6.41
CA GLY A 65 0.04 -4.95 -5.82
C GLY A 65 1.20 -5.07 -4.85
N LEU A 66 2.16 -4.16 -4.90
CA LEU A 66 3.33 -4.18 -4.03
C LEU A 66 3.17 -3.33 -2.78
N VAL A 67 2.32 -2.28 -2.83
CA VAL A 67 1.96 -1.45 -1.68
C VAL A 67 0.53 -1.81 -1.24
N PRO A 68 0.23 -1.89 0.06
CA PRO A 68 -1.14 -2.10 0.55
C PRO A 68 -2.11 -1.04 0.00
N VAL A 69 -3.23 -1.49 -0.56
CA VAL A 69 -4.18 -0.62 -1.27
C VAL A 69 -4.80 0.46 -0.37
N ASP A 70 -4.91 0.21 0.92
CA ASP A 70 -5.39 1.17 1.93
C ASP A 70 -4.41 2.33 2.20
N ARG A 71 -3.19 2.24 1.69
CA ARG A 71 -2.20 3.31 1.70
C ARG A 71 -2.05 4.03 0.35
N ILE A 72 -2.80 3.61 -0.66
CA ILE A 72 -2.77 4.23 -1.99
C ILE A 72 -4.03 5.05 -2.19
N CYS A 73 -3.90 6.29 -2.65
CA CYS A 73 -5.03 7.05 -3.15
C CYS A 73 -4.77 7.60 -4.55
N ALA A 74 -5.84 7.87 -5.28
CA ALA A 74 -5.78 8.46 -6.62
C ALA A 74 -6.52 9.82 -6.65
N THR A 75 -5.90 10.81 -7.27
CA THR A 75 -6.57 12.07 -7.58
C THR A 75 -7.50 11.92 -8.80
N PRO A 76 -8.42 12.87 -9.06
CA PRO A 76 -9.26 12.83 -10.25
C PRO A 76 -8.48 12.80 -11.58
N ASN A 77 -7.23 13.28 -11.59
CA ASN A 77 -6.36 13.33 -12.77
C ASN A 77 -5.54 12.06 -12.96
N ALA A 78 -5.60 11.11 -12.02
CA ALA A 78 -4.81 9.89 -12.09
C ALA A 78 -5.21 9.00 -13.28
N VAL A 79 -4.21 8.52 -14.02
CA VAL A 79 -4.37 7.63 -15.18
C VAL A 79 -3.35 6.51 -15.06
N LEU A 80 -3.83 5.26 -14.97
CA LEU A 80 -2.97 4.08 -14.93
C LEU A 80 -3.01 3.37 -16.27
N GLY A 81 -1.82 3.06 -16.81
CA GLY A 81 -1.69 2.40 -18.13
C GLY A 81 -1.06 1.02 -18.03
N PHE A 82 -1.76 0.02 -18.55
CA PHE A 82 -1.38 -1.39 -18.49
C PHE A 82 -1.09 -1.93 -19.89
N HIS A 83 -0.05 -2.71 -20.03
CA HIS A 83 0.27 -3.49 -21.23
C HIS A 83 1.05 -4.75 -20.87
N ALA A 84 1.20 -5.70 -21.80
CA ALA A 84 2.02 -6.89 -21.60
C ALA A 84 3.49 -6.52 -21.40
N ALA A 85 4.19 -7.26 -20.54
CA ALA A 85 5.63 -7.11 -20.40
C ALA A 85 6.32 -7.44 -21.73
N TRP A 86 7.44 -6.80 -21.99
CA TRP A 86 8.22 -7.02 -23.20
C TRP A 86 9.71 -7.20 -22.87
N MET A 87 10.41 -7.80 -23.81
CA MET A 87 11.85 -8.00 -23.77
C MET A 87 12.45 -7.78 -25.17
N PHE A 88 13.75 -7.70 -25.26
CA PHE A 88 14.44 -7.77 -26.54
C PHE A 88 14.74 -9.22 -26.88
N ASP A 89 14.49 -9.62 -28.13
CA ASP A 89 14.95 -10.89 -28.66
C ASP A 89 16.44 -10.84 -29.07
N ASN A 90 16.97 -11.96 -29.59
CA ASN A 90 18.36 -12.06 -29.98
C ASN A 90 18.74 -11.11 -31.16
N SER A 91 17.78 -10.57 -31.87
CA SER A 91 17.97 -9.58 -32.94
C SER A 91 17.87 -8.14 -32.44
N GLY A 92 17.61 -7.93 -31.13
CA GLY A 92 17.38 -6.62 -30.54
C GLY A 92 15.98 -6.04 -30.79
N LYS A 93 15.05 -6.85 -31.30
CA LYS A 93 13.66 -6.44 -31.53
C LYS A 93 12.85 -6.62 -30.25
N ARG A 94 11.96 -5.64 -29.98
CA ARG A 94 11.02 -5.71 -28.87
C ARG A 94 9.92 -6.74 -29.13
N VAL A 95 9.80 -7.73 -28.25
CA VAL A 95 8.78 -8.79 -28.29
C VAL A 95 8.05 -8.89 -26.96
N VAL A 96 6.81 -9.37 -26.96
CA VAL A 96 6.06 -9.62 -25.72
C VAL A 96 6.71 -10.78 -24.97
N SER A 97 6.97 -10.58 -23.68
CA SER A 97 7.42 -11.63 -22.75
C SER A 97 6.21 -12.29 -22.09
N ALA A 98 5.95 -13.55 -22.41
CA ALA A 98 4.84 -14.29 -21.81
C ALA A 98 5.06 -14.48 -20.29
N SER A 99 6.26 -14.90 -19.88
CA SER A 99 6.61 -15.06 -18.46
C SER A 99 6.54 -13.73 -17.69
N GLY A 100 7.16 -12.67 -18.21
CA GLY A 100 7.08 -11.35 -17.57
C GLY A 100 5.66 -10.81 -17.50
N THR A 101 4.78 -11.11 -18.48
CA THR A 101 3.37 -10.74 -18.42
C THR A 101 2.62 -11.53 -17.36
N GLN A 102 2.95 -12.81 -17.19
CA GLN A 102 2.39 -13.63 -16.12
C GLN A 102 2.80 -13.12 -14.73
N ASP A 103 4.08 -12.81 -14.53
CA ASP A 103 4.61 -12.24 -13.29
C ASP A 103 3.92 -10.92 -12.95
N LEU A 104 3.75 -10.06 -13.96
CA LEU A 104 3.04 -8.79 -13.83
C LEU A 104 1.58 -9.01 -13.40
N MET A 105 0.88 -9.96 -14.03
CA MET A 105 -0.50 -10.31 -13.65
C MET A 105 -0.60 -10.88 -12.24
N GLN A 106 0.38 -11.65 -11.78
CA GLN A 106 0.41 -12.17 -10.40
C GLN A 106 0.64 -11.05 -9.37
N THR A 107 1.37 -10.01 -9.73
CA THR A 107 1.59 -8.84 -8.88
C THR A 107 0.29 -8.07 -8.61
N TYR A 108 -0.63 -8.00 -9.57
CA TYR A 108 -1.83 -7.19 -9.41
C TYR A 108 -2.85 -7.80 -8.45
N PRO A 109 -3.59 -6.97 -7.67
CA PRO A 109 -4.70 -7.43 -6.84
C PRO A 109 -5.89 -7.90 -7.70
N ALA A 110 -6.74 -8.74 -7.12
CA ALA A 110 -7.86 -9.36 -7.82
C ALA A 110 -8.77 -8.38 -8.60
N PRO A 111 -9.14 -7.19 -8.08
CA PRO A 111 -9.95 -6.23 -8.82
C PRO A 111 -9.29 -5.73 -10.10
N VAL A 112 -7.95 -5.50 -10.08
CA VAL A 112 -7.17 -5.08 -11.26
C VAL A 112 -7.11 -6.21 -12.27
N ARG A 113 -6.82 -7.45 -11.84
CA ARG A 113 -6.81 -8.62 -12.72
C ARG A 113 -8.15 -8.83 -13.41
N ALA A 114 -9.25 -8.71 -12.65
CA ALA A 114 -10.59 -8.83 -13.20
C ALA A 114 -10.91 -7.72 -14.22
N TRP A 115 -10.47 -6.49 -13.94
CA TRP A 115 -10.64 -5.37 -14.87
C TRP A 115 -9.87 -5.59 -16.17
N ILE A 116 -8.62 -6.09 -16.12
CA ILE A 116 -7.79 -6.46 -17.28
C ILE A 116 -8.43 -7.61 -18.06
N ALA A 117 -8.88 -8.67 -17.37
CA ALA A 117 -9.49 -9.84 -18.02
C ALA A 117 -10.75 -9.49 -18.81
N ARG A 118 -11.63 -8.62 -18.28
CA ARG A 118 -12.82 -8.14 -19.00
C ARG A 118 -12.51 -7.36 -20.29
N ARG A 119 -11.27 -6.92 -20.47
CA ARG A 119 -10.77 -6.18 -21.63
C ARG A 119 -9.90 -7.02 -22.58
N GLY A 120 -9.91 -8.35 -22.41
CA GLY A 120 -9.18 -9.28 -23.25
C GLY A 120 -7.73 -9.56 -22.84
N GLY A 121 -7.33 -9.18 -21.61
CA GLY A 121 -5.99 -9.41 -21.09
C GLY A 121 -4.97 -8.35 -21.52
N LEU A 122 -3.73 -8.52 -21.03
CA LEU A 122 -2.62 -7.64 -21.40
C LEU A 122 -2.10 -7.99 -22.79
N THR A 123 -1.96 -6.97 -23.62
CA THR A 123 -1.36 -7.07 -24.98
C THR A 123 -0.25 -6.03 -25.11
N SER A 124 0.40 -5.94 -26.28
CA SER A 124 1.35 -4.87 -26.58
C SER A 124 0.71 -3.47 -26.64
N LYS A 125 -0.63 -3.40 -26.75
CA LYS A 125 -1.38 -2.14 -26.74
C LYS A 125 -1.65 -1.70 -25.30
N MET A 126 -1.47 -0.40 -25.05
CA MET A 126 -1.76 0.20 -23.73
C MET A 126 -3.28 0.28 -23.51
N MET A 127 -3.74 -0.15 -22.32
CA MET A 127 -5.11 0.08 -21.85
C MET A 127 -5.07 0.96 -20.60
N TYR A 128 -6.06 1.86 -20.47
CA TYR A 128 -6.04 2.87 -19.43
C TYR A 128 -7.18 2.69 -18.43
N LEU A 129 -6.82 2.64 -17.15
CA LEU A 129 -7.72 2.64 -15.99
C LEU A 129 -7.76 4.06 -15.40
N ARG A 130 -8.93 4.69 -15.40
CA ARG A 130 -9.11 6.07 -14.95
C ARG A 130 -10.57 6.35 -14.55
N GLY A 131 -10.80 7.51 -13.95
CA GLY A 131 -12.13 7.97 -13.59
C GLY A 131 -12.88 6.99 -12.69
N ARG A 132 -14.14 6.67 -12.99
CA ARG A 132 -14.98 5.80 -12.17
C ARG A 132 -14.43 4.38 -12.03
N ASP A 133 -13.83 3.82 -13.07
CA ASP A 133 -13.23 2.48 -13.00
C ASP A 133 -12.06 2.45 -12.02
N LEU A 134 -11.21 3.48 -12.02
CA LEU A 134 -10.10 3.61 -11.07
C LEU A 134 -10.62 3.82 -9.65
N ALA A 135 -11.61 4.69 -9.46
CA ALA A 135 -12.19 4.96 -8.14
C ALA A 135 -12.89 3.74 -7.51
N ALA A 136 -13.28 2.75 -8.31
CA ALA A 136 -13.80 1.47 -7.82
C ALA A 136 -12.70 0.53 -7.27
N ILE A 137 -11.42 0.81 -7.54
CA ILE A 137 -10.28 -0.04 -7.14
C ILE A 137 -9.38 0.67 -6.14
N VAL A 138 -9.13 1.97 -6.34
CA VAL A 138 -8.26 2.81 -5.52
C VAL A 138 -9.07 3.95 -4.93
N ALA A 139 -8.96 4.15 -3.62
CA ALA A 139 -9.68 5.21 -2.93
C ALA A 139 -9.32 6.61 -3.44
N PRO A 140 -10.26 7.55 -3.55
CA PRO A 140 -9.96 8.95 -3.79
C PRO A 140 -9.11 9.55 -2.65
N CYS A 141 -8.16 10.44 -2.97
CA CYS A 141 -7.24 11.02 -1.98
C CYS A 141 -7.94 11.75 -0.82
N ASN A 142 -9.12 12.30 -1.03
CA ASN A 142 -9.91 12.95 0.02
C ASN A 142 -10.34 11.97 1.12
N SER A 143 -10.59 10.69 0.78
CA SER A 143 -11.05 9.67 1.73
C SER A 143 -9.92 9.18 2.66
N LEU A 144 -8.67 9.13 2.19
CA LEU A 144 -7.53 8.79 3.05
C LEU A 144 -7.26 9.85 4.12
N ARG A 145 -7.42 11.14 3.80
CA ARG A 145 -7.33 12.23 4.79
C ARG A 145 -8.42 12.08 5.87
N ALA A 146 -9.65 11.74 5.49
CA ALA A 146 -10.73 11.53 6.43
C ALA A 146 -10.47 10.32 7.35
N ALA A 147 -9.96 9.22 6.81
CA ALA A 147 -9.62 8.00 7.58
C ALA A 147 -8.46 8.22 8.56
N SER A 148 -7.42 8.96 8.18
CA SER A 148 -6.29 9.29 9.06
C SER A 148 -6.71 10.19 10.22
N VAL A 149 -7.57 11.18 9.99
CA VAL A 149 -8.13 12.04 11.03
C VAL A 149 -9.04 11.26 11.98
N SER A 150 -9.85 10.32 11.47
CA SER A 150 -10.70 9.46 12.28
C SER A 150 -9.91 8.49 13.16
N ARG A 151 -8.78 7.97 12.66
CA ARG A 151 -7.89 7.09 13.42
C ARG A 151 -7.13 7.82 14.53
N ALA A 152 -6.70 9.06 14.29
CA ALA A 152 -6.05 9.91 15.29
C ALA A 152 -7.01 10.35 16.42
N LYS A 153 -8.32 10.36 16.18
CA LYS A 153 -9.35 10.81 17.13
C LYS A 153 -9.92 9.68 18.00
N ARG A 154 -9.51 8.41 17.80
CA ARG A 154 -9.86 7.31 18.72
C ARG A 154 -8.92 7.39 19.94
N PRO A 155 -9.42 7.74 21.15
CA PRO A 155 -8.64 7.60 22.36
C PRO A 155 -8.31 6.12 22.54
N SER A 156 -7.07 5.82 22.91
CA SER A 156 -6.63 4.48 23.30
C SER A 156 -7.48 4.01 24.48
N GLY A 157 -8.58 3.32 24.17
CA GLY A 157 -9.48 2.76 25.16
C GLY A 157 -8.73 1.70 25.95
N VAL A 158 -8.56 1.97 27.24
CA VAL A 158 -8.14 1.02 28.25
C VAL A 158 -8.93 -0.27 28.05
N ARG A 159 -8.24 -1.35 27.80
CA ARG A 159 -8.80 -2.70 27.79
C ARG A 159 -9.33 -2.99 29.20
N GLN A 160 -10.65 -2.89 29.40
CA GLN A 160 -11.27 -3.44 30.59
C GLN A 160 -11.11 -4.95 30.55
N VAL A 161 -10.32 -5.47 31.47
CA VAL A 161 -10.24 -6.89 31.80
C VAL A 161 -11.62 -7.28 32.34
N ALA A 162 -12.36 -8.08 31.59
CA ALA A 162 -13.60 -8.66 32.07
C ALA A 162 -13.26 -9.66 33.18
N ASP A 163 -13.72 -9.34 34.38
CA ASP A 163 -13.62 -10.17 35.57
C ASP A 163 -14.54 -11.38 35.40
N THR A 164 -13.97 -12.53 35.07
CA THR A 164 -14.68 -13.80 34.99
C THR A 164 -14.80 -14.42 36.38
N LYS A 165 -15.77 -13.95 37.16
CA LYS A 165 -16.30 -14.68 38.34
C LYS A 165 -17.78 -14.93 38.09
N ASN A 166 -18.11 -16.02 37.46
CA ASN A 166 -19.32 -16.80 37.78
C ASN A 166 -19.29 -18.17 37.07
N THR A 167 -18.85 -19.19 37.80
CA THR A 167 -19.03 -20.60 37.44
C THR A 167 -20.25 -21.12 38.19
N PRO A 168 -21.31 -21.57 37.53
CA PRO A 168 -22.33 -22.35 38.19
C PRO A 168 -21.84 -23.81 38.35
N ARG A 169 -21.89 -24.28 39.54
CA ARG A 169 -21.61 -25.65 40.03
C ARG A 169 -22.67 -26.60 39.48
N ALA A 170 -22.28 -27.54 38.63
CA ALA A 170 -23.13 -28.62 38.22
C ALA A 170 -23.28 -29.64 39.35
N SER A 171 -24.50 -29.83 39.83
CA SER A 171 -24.87 -30.92 40.73
C SER A 171 -25.05 -32.18 39.87
N PHE A 172 -24.26 -33.20 40.18
CA PHE A 172 -24.47 -34.59 39.81
C PHE A 172 -25.58 -35.14 40.68
N ASP A 173 -26.67 -35.61 40.10
CA ASP A 173 -27.60 -36.51 40.77
C ASP A 173 -27.71 -37.79 39.96
N ALA A 174 -27.41 -38.90 40.68
CA ALA A 174 -27.46 -40.27 40.15
C ALA A 174 -28.86 -40.85 40.28
N ARG A 175 -29.34 -41.48 39.23
CA ARG A 175 -30.15 -42.74 39.26
C ARG A 175 -30.10 -43.42 37.94
#